data_2011015d09d5fbb4c3409a378170bdf8
#
_entry.id   2011015d09d5fbb4c3409a378170bdf8
#
_cell.length_a   1.000
_cell.length_b   1.000
_cell.length_c   1.000
_cell.angle_alpha   90.00
_cell.angle_beta   90.00
_cell.angle_gamma   90.00
#
_symmetry.space_group_name_H-M   'P 1'
#
loop_
_entity.id
_entity.type
_entity.pdbx_description
1 polymer ?
#
loop_
_entity_poly.entity_id
_entity_poly.type
_entity_poly.pdbx_seq_one_letter_code
_entity_poly.pdbx_strand_id
1 'polypeptide(L)' 'MEGEITEALPNTMFRVRLDNDHEVLGHISGKMRRHYIRILPGDRVKIELSPYDLDRGRITYRYK' A
#
# COMPACT_ATOMS: atom_id res chain seq x y z
N MET A 1 -0.37 -9.58 -2.52
CA MET A 1 -1.63 -9.20 -3.19
C MET A 1 -1.48 -7.86 -3.87
N GLU A 2 -2.34 -7.58 -4.82
CA GLU A 2 -2.33 -6.30 -5.51
C GLU A 2 -3.56 -5.50 -5.13
N GLY A 3 -3.43 -4.18 -5.17
CA GLY A 3 -4.54 -3.31 -4.87
C GLY A 3 -4.32 -1.93 -5.45
N GLU A 4 -5.32 -1.08 -5.26
CA GLU A 4 -5.29 0.30 -5.74
C GLU A 4 -5.31 1.25 -4.55
N ILE A 5 -4.45 2.26 -4.62
CA ILE A 5 -4.44 3.30 -3.60
C ILE A 5 -5.70 4.14 -3.74
N THR A 6 -6.50 4.18 -2.69
CA THR A 6 -7.74 4.97 -2.71
C THR A 6 -7.60 6.29 -1.97
N GLU A 7 -6.65 6.36 -1.03
CA GLU A 7 -6.46 7.59 -0.26
C GLU A 7 -5.04 7.62 0.31
N ALA A 8 -4.42 8.81 0.29
CA ALA A 8 -3.16 9.03 0.97
C ALA A 8 -3.45 9.58 2.36
N LEU A 9 -2.89 8.94 3.38
CA LEU A 9 -3.11 9.30 4.78
C LEU A 9 -1.83 9.92 5.36
N PRO A 10 -1.93 10.61 6.51
CA PRO A 10 -0.74 11.11 7.18
C PRO A 10 0.23 10.00 7.58
N ASN A 11 1.48 10.37 7.85
CA ASN A 11 2.52 9.46 8.36
C ASN A 11 2.88 8.34 7.37
N THR A 12 2.89 8.65 6.07
CA THR A 12 3.26 7.69 5.02
C THR A 12 2.36 6.46 4.98
N MET A 13 1.14 6.59 5.47
CA MET A 13 0.13 5.53 5.38
C MET A 13 -0.76 5.74 4.17
N PHE A 14 -1.31 4.64 3.67
CA PHE A 14 -2.19 4.67 2.52
C PHE A 14 -3.36 3.73 2.73
N ARG A 15 -4.51 4.13 2.25
CA ARG A 15 -5.65 3.22 2.20
C ARG A 15 -5.61 2.51 0.85
N VAL A 16 -5.58 1.20 0.89
CA VAL A 16 -5.45 0.37 -0.30
C VAL A 16 -6.67 -0.53 -0.40
N ARG A 17 -7.33 -0.52 -1.55
CA ARG A 17 -8.41 -1.46 -1.82
C ARG A 17 -7.83 -2.62 -2.63
N LEU A 18 -7.86 -3.80 -2.03
CA LEU A 18 -7.37 -5.01 -2.69
C LEU A 18 -8.32 -5.45 -3.79
N ASP A 19 -7.84 -6.31 -4.67
CA ASP A 19 -8.64 -6.79 -5.80
C ASP A 19 -9.86 -7.59 -5.35
N ASN A 20 -9.89 -8.07 -4.11
CA ASN A 20 -11.05 -8.75 -3.53
C ASN A 20 -11.97 -7.79 -2.77
N ASP A 21 -11.84 -6.47 -2.99
CA ASP A 21 -12.60 -5.40 -2.36
C ASP A 21 -12.33 -5.22 -0.86
N HIS A 22 -11.36 -5.92 -0.30
CA HIS A 22 -10.98 -5.73 1.09
C HIS A 22 -10.08 -4.49 1.20
N GLU A 23 -10.40 -3.59 2.13
CA GLU A 23 -9.57 -2.39 2.36
C GLU A 23 -8.58 -2.64 3.48
N VAL A 24 -7.34 -2.25 3.25
CA VAL A 24 -6.28 -2.38 4.24
C VAL A 24 -5.53 -1.07 4.36
N LEU A 25 -4.89 -0.86 5.51
CA LEU A 25 -3.98 0.24 5.71
C LEU A 25 -2.58 -0.23 5.31
N GLY A 26 -1.98 0.46 4.35
CA GLY A 26 -0.65 0.13 3.88
C GLY A 26 0.36 1.17 4.29
N HIS A 27 1.57 0.74 4.56
CA HIS A 27 2.69 1.65 4.78
C HIS A 27 3.78 1.34 3.76
N ILE A 28 4.61 2.33 3.47
CA ILE A 28 5.69 2.18 2.50
C ILE A 28 6.82 1.40 3.13
N SER A 29 7.35 0.40 2.41
CA SER A 29 8.51 -0.34 2.87
C SER A 29 9.73 0.58 2.94
N GLY A 30 10.70 0.22 3.77
CA GLY A 30 11.93 0.99 3.89
C GLY A 30 12.68 1.12 2.56
N LYS A 31 12.63 0.07 1.74
CA LYS A 31 13.26 0.08 0.44
C LYS A 31 12.64 1.11 -0.49
N MET A 32 11.32 1.20 -0.51
CA MET A 32 10.61 2.18 -1.35
C MET A 32 10.85 3.60 -0.86
N ARG A 33 10.87 3.79 0.45
CA ARG A 33 11.15 5.11 1.05
C ARG A 33 12.54 5.60 0.66
N ARG A 34 13.49 4.70 0.58
CA ARG A 34 14.87 5.00 0.21
C ARG A 34 14.98 5.52 -1.21
N HIS A 35 14.13 5.05 -2.10
CA HIS A 35 14.15 5.43 -3.51
C HIS A 35 13.19 6.56 -3.84
N TYR A 36 12.59 7.19 -2.84
CA TYR A 36 11.66 8.31 -3.00
C TYR A 36 10.51 7.99 -3.95
N ILE A 37 10.03 6.78 -3.92
CA ILE A 37 8.91 6.38 -4.77
C ILE A 37 7.66 7.09 -4.27
N ARG A 38 7.09 7.93 -5.15
CA ARG A 38 5.90 8.68 -4.81
C ARG A 38 4.66 7.87 -5.16
N ILE A 39 3.78 7.71 -4.18
CA ILE A 39 2.54 6.96 -4.35
C ILE A 39 1.38 7.93 -4.27
N LEU A 40 0.50 7.87 -5.25
CA LEU A 40 -0.66 8.75 -5.36
C LEU A 40 -1.95 7.93 -5.43
N PRO A 41 -3.10 8.53 -5.03
CA PRO A 41 -4.38 7.85 -5.23
C PRO A 41 -4.56 7.46 -6.69
N GLY A 42 -5.06 6.25 -6.92
CA GLY A 42 -5.21 5.69 -8.24
C GLY A 42 -4.06 4.79 -8.67
N ASP A 43 -2.93 4.84 -7.97
CA ASP A 43 -1.80 3.98 -8.30
C ASP A 43 -2.08 2.54 -7.89
N ARG A 44 -1.59 1.62 -8.70
CA ARG A 44 -1.65 0.20 -8.35
C ARG A 44 -0.35 -0.19 -7.66
N VAL A 45 -0.50 -1.00 -6.63
CA VAL A 45 0.65 -1.41 -5.81
C VAL A 45 0.54 -2.90 -5.47
N LYS A 46 1.69 -3.46 -5.15
CA LYS A 46 1.75 -4.79 -4.56
C LYS A 46 1.91 -4.60 -3.06
N ILE A 47 1.08 -5.31 -2.30
CA ILE A 47 1.09 -5.18 -0.85
C ILE A 47 1.24 -6.56 -0.21
N GLU A 48 2.04 -6.61 0.85
CA GLU A 48 2.23 -7.81 1.64
C GLU A 48 1.49 -7.63 2.95
N LEU A 49 0.49 -8.48 3.19
CA LEU A 49 -0.33 -8.37 4.38
C LEU A 49 0.40 -8.91 5.60
N SER A 50 0.12 -8.30 6.76
CA SER A 50 0.65 -8.78 8.02
C SER A 50 0.00 -10.12 8.37
N PRO A 51 0.76 -11.13 8.78
CA PRO A 51 0.17 -12.38 9.24
C PRO A 51 -0.57 -12.23 10.57
N TYR A 52 -0.32 -11.15 11.29
CA TYR A 52 -0.94 -10.88 12.58
C TYR A 52 -2.15 -9.98 12.49
N ASP A 53 -2.28 -9.22 11.40
CA ASP A 53 -3.37 -8.27 11.22
C ASP A 53 -3.64 -8.11 9.73
N LEU A 54 -4.71 -8.75 9.25
CA LEU A 54 -5.05 -8.73 7.84
C LEU A 54 -5.57 -7.38 7.34
N ASP A 55 -5.82 -6.45 8.27
CA ASP A 55 -6.23 -5.09 7.89
C ASP A 55 -5.04 -4.17 7.68
N ARG A 56 -3.82 -4.68 7.83
CA ARG A 56 -2.60 -3.90 7.64
C ARG A 56 -1.62 -4.64 6.74
N GLY A 57 -0.84 -3.87 6.01
CA GLY A 57 0.16 -4.46 5.13
C GLY A 57 1.26 -3.49 4.81
N ARG A 58 2.26 -4.00 4.10
CA ARG A 58 3.40 -3.23 3.67
C ARG A 58 3.40 -3.17 2.15
N ILE A 59 3.46 -1.95 1.60
CA ILE A 59 3.55 -1.75 0.15
C ILE A 59 4.97 -2.09 -0.25
N THR A 60 5.13 -3.07 -1.12
CA THR A 60 6.44 -3.57 -1.53
C THR A 60 6.81 -3.17 -2.95
N TYR A 61 5.84 -2.77 -3.76
CA TYR A 61 6.10 -2.44 -5.14
C TYR A 61 4.97 -1.55 -5.68
N ARG A 62 5.33 -0.62 -6.56
CA ARG A 62 4.37 0.25 -7.23
C ARG A 62 4.39 -0.06 -8.72
N TYR A 63 3.23 -0.39 -9.25
CA TYR A 63 3.09 -0.57 -10.70
C TYR A 63 2.85 0.77 -11.37
N LYS A 64 3.35 0.91 -12.55
CA LYS A 64 3.04 2.10 -13.33
C LYS A 64 1.73 1.92 -14.06
#